data_d31ba45e83774bd7d106ef9200e1e99e
#
_entry.id   d31ba45e83774bd7d106ef9200e1e99e
#
_cell.length_a   1.000
_cell.length_b   1.000
_cell.length_c   1.000
_cell.angle_alpha   90.00
_cell.angle_beta   90.00
_cell.angle_gamma   90.00
#
_symmetry.space_group_name_H-M   'P 1'
#
loop_
_entity.id
_entity.type
_entity.pdbx_description
1 polymer ?
#
loop_
_entity_poly.entity_id
_entity_poly.type
_entity_poly.pdbx_seq_one_letter_code
_entity_poly.pdbx_strand_id
1 'polypeptide(L)'
;DMTWMFYSCSTLESLDLSRFNTDKVTTMNRMFAFNENITTIYVSDKFVTTALTNDEDIFINCSKLKGAIEYEYGKGGKEFANYTTGYFTKSTTTGIKQLDTNSYHTNSYYDLQGRRFDNLKKGINIIRRGNKTVKVSVK
;
A
#
# COMPACT_ATOMS: atom_id res chain seq x y z
N ASP A 1 21.37 -5.81 1.23
CA ASP A 1 21.09 -7.06 1.91
C ASP A 1 19.76 -6.93 2.65
N MET A 2 18.83 -7.87 2.43
CA MET A 2 17.53 -7.95 3.09
C MET A 2 17.30 -9.32 3.75
N THR A 3 18.42 -10.01 4.04
CA THR A 3 18.37 -11.30 4.73
C THR A 3 17.65 -11.17 6.07
N TRP A 4 16.63 -12.02 6.30
CA TRP A 4 15.82 -12.09 7.53
C TRP A 4 15.07 -10.80 7.93
N MET A 5 14.91 -9.82 7.04
CA MET A 5 14.37 -8.50 7.39
C MET A 5 13.00 -8.56 8.08
N PHE A 6 12.14 -9.47 7.68
CA PHE A 6 10.81 -9.72 8.26
C PHE A 6 10.66 -11.16 8.77
N TYR A 7 11.77 -11.78 9.19
CA TYR A 7 11.74 -13.16 9.69
C TYR A 7 10.92 -13.29 10.96
N SER A 8 10.02 -14.29 11.00
CA SER A 8 9.22 -14.65 12.19
C SER A 8 8.41 -13.49 12.81
N CYS A 9 7.92 -12.56 11.98
CA CYS A 9 6.97 -11.53 12.42
C CYS A 9 5.56 -12.13 12.53
N SER A 10 5.33 -13.01 13.49
CA SER A 10 4.15 -13.89 13.59
C SER A 10 2.80 -13.17 13.73
N THR A 11 2.78 -11.91 14.16
CA THR A 11 1.56 -11.10 14.27
C THR A 11 1.22 -10.32 12.99
N LEU A 12 2.11 -10.36 11.98
CA LEU A 12 1.95 -9.62 10.76
C LEU A 12 0.93 -10.31 9.84
N GLU A 13 -0.18 -9.62 9.54
CA GLU A 13 -1.23 -10.11 8.64
C GLU A 13 -1.07 -9.58 7.21
N SER A 14 -0.52 -8.39 7.05
CA SER A 14 -0.23 -7.79 5.75
C SER A 14 1.00 -6.89 5.81
N LEU A 15 1.68 -6.71 4.68
CA LEU A 15 2.89 -5.90 4.58
C LEU A 15 2.86 -5.07 3.30
N ASP A 16 3.08 -3.76 3.41
CA ASP A 16 3.17 -2.86 2.25
C ASP A 16 4.63 -2.46 1.98
N LEU A 17 5.19 -3.04 0.93
CA LEU A 17 6.52 -2.77 0.39
C LEU A 17 6.47 -1.97 -0.93
N SER A 18 5.36 -1.34 -1.25
CA SER A 18 5.18 -0.61 -2.52
C SER A 18 6.20 0.52 -2.74
N ARG A 19 6.81 1.00 -1.66
CA ARG A 19 7.85 2.03 -1.73
C ARG A 19 9.29 1.48 -1.80
N PHE A 20 9.45 0.17 -1.67
CA PHE A 20 10.77 -0.44 -1.73
C PHE A 20 11.26 -0.46 -3.16
N ASN A 21 12.52 -0.05 -3.34
CA ASN A 21 13.28 -0.25 -4.56
C ASN A 21 14.35 -1.31 -4.27
N THR A 22 14.26 -2.44 -4.96
CA THR A 22 15.15 -3.59 -4.74
C THR A 22 16.12 -3.85 -5.90
N ASP A 23 16.29 -2.87 -6.79
CA ASP A 23 17.15 -3.00 -8.00
C ASP A 23 18.60 -3.38 -7.71
N LYS A 24 19.10 -3.03 -6.52
CA LYS A 24 20.49 -3.31 -6.06
C LYS A 24 20.56 -4.36 -4.95
N VAL A 25 19.46 -5.02 -4.62
CA VAL A 25 19.44 -6.03 -3.56
C VAL A 25 19.96 -7.33 -4.10
N THR A 26 21.03 -7.85 -3.48
CA THR A 26 21.70 -9.09 -3.90
C THR A 26 21.32 -10.29 -3.07
N THR A 27 20.71 -10.11 -1.89
CA THR A 27 20.31 -11.21 -1.02
C THR A 27 18.97 -10.90 -0.31
N MET A 28 18.06 -11.86 -0.34
CA MET A 28 16.76 -11.88 0.36
C MET A 28 16.54 -13.21 1.08
N ASN A 29 17.63 -13.90 1.44
CA ASN A 29 17.54 -15.19 2.12
C ASN A 29 16.60 -15.08 3.33
N ARG A 30 15.56 -15.93 3.36
CA ARG A 30 14.55 -16.02 4.42
C ARG A 30 13.90 -14.69 4.81
N MET A 31 13.79 -13.75 3.86
CA MET A 31 13.31 -12.39 4.14
C MET A 31 11.92 -12.39 4.81
N PHE A 32 11.03 -13.27 4.42
CA PHE A 32 9.67 -13.38 4.97
C PHE A 32 9.41 -14.69 5.71
N ALA A 33 10.43 -15.51 5.91
CA ALA A 33 10.26 -16.83 6.48
C ALA A 33 9.54 -16.83 7.83
N PHE A 34 8.74 -17.88 8.10
CA PHE A 34 8.00 -18.11 9.35
C PHE A 34 6.98 -17.02 9.71
N ASN A 35 6.34 -16.41 8.70
CA ASN A 35 5.21 -15.51 8.88
C ASN A 35 3.89 -16.26 8.62
N GLU A 36 3.47 -17.10 9.55
CA GLU A 36 2.32 -17.99 9.40
C GLU A 36 0.97 -17.26 9.27
N ASN A 37 0.91 -15.99 9.69
CA ASN A 37 -0.32 -15.19 9.65
C ASN A 37 -0.36 -14.19 8.49
N ILE A 38 0.75 -14.00 7.77
CA ILE A 38 0.76 -13.07 6.65
C ILE A 38 -0.10 -13.59 5.49
N THR A 39 -1.05 -12.79 5.06
CA THR A 39 -1.96 -13.11 3.96
C THR A 39 -1.60 -12.37 2.68
N THR A 40 -1.04 -11.17 2.77
CA THR A 40 -0.80 -10.31 1.61
C THR A 40 0.46 -9.48 1.77
N ILE A 41 1.29 -9.46 0.73
CA ILE A 41 2.45 -8.57 0.61
C ILE A 41 2.24 -7.70 -0.63
N TYR A 42 2.09 -6.38 -0.42
CA TYR A 42 1.93 -5.41 -1.50
C TYR A 42 3.28 -4.91 -1.99
N VAL A 43 3.46 -4.90 -3.30
CA VAL A 43 4.69 -4.39 -3.96
C VAL A 43 4.35 -3.50 -5.15
N SER A 44 5.33 -2.70 -5.61
CA SER A 44 5.26 -1.95 -6.86
C SER A 44 6.20 -2.55 -7.92
N ASP A 45 6.22 -1.94 -9.10
CA ASP A 45 7.15 -2.30 -10.19
C ASP A 45 8.64 -2.07 -9.83
N LYS A 46 8.92 -1.40 -8.70
CA LYS A 46 10.28 -1.20 -8.18
C LYS A 46 10.79 -2.39 -7.34
N PHE A 47 9.90 -3.30 -6.97
CA PHE A 47 10.31 -4.53 -6.30
C PHE A 47 10.71 -5.55 -7.37
N VAL A 48 11.99 -5.70 -7.59
CA VAL A 48 12.58 -6.58 -8.59
C VAL A 48 13.59 -7.53 -7.96
N THR A 49 13.80 -8.69 -8.56
CA THR A 49 14.70 -9.75 -8.06
C THR A 49 15.87 -10.01 -9.00
N THR A 50 16.10 -9.15 -9.99
CA THR A 50 17.08 -9.33 -11.05
C THR A 50 18.54 -9.38 -10.56
N ALA A 51 18.85 -8.65 -9.48
CA ALA A 51 20.19 -8.62 -8.88
C ALA A 51 20.41 -9.71 -7.82
N LEU A 52 19.37 -10.50 -7.46
CA LEU A 52 19.48 -11.50 -6.41
C LEU A 52 20.42 -12.64 -6.83
N THR A 53 21.40 -12.88 -5.98
CA THR A 53 22.33 -14.01 -6.03
C THR A 53 22.08 -15.04 -4.93
N ASN A 54 21.38 -14.63 -3.86
CA ASN A 54 20.99 -15.50 -2.77
C ASN A 54 19.50 -15.24 -2.43
N ASP A 55 18.66 -16.23 -2.68
CA ASP A 55 17.21 -16.21 -2.59
C ASP A 55 16.61 -17.46 -1.92
N GLU A 56 17.41 -18.11 -1.06
CA GLU A 56 16.99 -19.33 -0.39
C GLU A 56 15.84 -19.06 0.59
N ASP A 57 14.79 -19.89 0.51
CA ASP A 57 13.70 -19.93 1.49
C ASP A 57 13.00 -18.59 1.77
N ILE A 58 12.92 -17.69 0.80
CA ILE A 58 12.34 -16.33 1.02
C ILE A 58 11.00 -16.40 1.75
N PHE A 59 10.15 -17.39 1.43
CA PHE A 59 8.76 -17.52 1.91
C PHE A 59 8.49 -18.76 2.74
N ILE A 60 9.52 -19.49 3.20
CA ILE A 60 9.27 -20.74 3.94
C ILE A 60 8.31 -20.50 5.12
N ASN A 61 7.32 -21.37 5.30
CA ASN A 61 6.28 -21.28 6.35
C ASN A 61 5.42 -20.01 6.33
N CYS A 62 5.19 -19.42 5.16
CA CYS A 62 4.19 -18.36 4.96
C CYS A 62 2.83 -18.96 4.53
N SER A 63 2.29 -19.89 5.29
CA SER A 63 1.21 -20.80 4.87
C SER A 63 -0.10 -20.15 4.44
N LYS A 64 -0.36 -18.90 4.85
CA LYS A 64 -1.57 -18.14 4.48
C LYS A 64 -1.34 -17.12 3.37
N LEU A 65 -0.09 -17.03 2.87
CA LEU A 65 0.26 -16.01 1.89
C LEU A 65 -0.40 -16.30 0.54
N LYS A 66 -1.01 -15.25 -0.05
CA LYS A 66 -1.71 -15.32 -1.31
C LYS A 66 -1.49 -14.05 -2.13
N GLY A 67 -1.02 -14.24 -3.32
CA GLY A 67 -0.89 -13.20 -4.34
C GLY A 67 -1.64 -13.62 -5.60
N ALA A 68 -0.94 -13.66 -6.75
CA ALA A 68 -1.46 -14.24 -7.98
C ALA A 68 -1.71 -15.76 -7.84
N ILE A 69 -0.93 -16.41 -6.97
CA ILE A 69 -1.11 -17.81 -6.56
C ILE A 69 -1.14 -17.92 -5.03
N GLU A 70 -1.66 -19.05 -4.51
CA GLU A 70 -1.60 -19.39 -3.09
C GLU A 70 -0.24 -20.01 -2.76
N TYR A 71 0.18 -19.85 -1.49
CA TYR A 71 1.41 -20.43 -1.01
C TYR A 71 1.43 -21.97 -1.19
N GLU A 72 2.56 -22.47 -1.67
CA GLU A 72 2.82 -23.90 -1.82
C GLU A 72 4.15 -24.24 -1.14
N TYR A 73 4.12 -25.23 -0.26
CA TYR A 73 5.33 -25.68 0.45
C TYR A 73 6.41 -26.16 -0.53
N GLY A 74 7.66 -25.76 -0.28
CA GLY A 74 8.80 -26.05 -1.15
C GLY A 74 8.97 -25.09 -2.33
N LYS A 75 8.06 -24.13 -2.52
CA LYS A 75 8.15 -23.06 -3.53
C LYS A 75 8.45 -21.73 -2.84
N GLY A 76 9.73 -21.43 -2.62
CA GLY A 76 10.15 -20.29 -1.80
C GLY A 76 11.23 -19.40 -2.40
N GLY A 77 11.64 -19.60 -3.65
CA GLY A 77 12.68 -18.83 -4.30
C GLY A 77 12.19 -17.51 -4.92
N LYS A 78 13.11 -16.79 -5.57
CA LYS A 78 12.86 -15.46 -6.19
C LYS A 78 11.84 -15.50 -7.32
N GLU A 79 11.64 -16.64 -7.97
CA GLU A 79 10.65 -16.84 -9.03
C GLU A 79 9.22 -16.62 -8.54
N PHE A 80 8.98 -16.76 -7.22
CA PHE A 80 7.69 -16.47 -6.59
C PHE A 80 7.59 -15.06 -5.99
N ALA A 81 8.70 -14.30 -5.96
CA ALA A 81 8.75 -12.95 -5.43
C ALA A 81 8.31 -11.89 -6.46
N ASN A 82 7.13 -12.06 -7.02
CA ASN A 82 6.50 -11.16 -7.97
C ASN A 82 4.97 -11.16 -7.84
N TYR A 83 4.29 -10.18 -8.46
CA TYR A 83 2.83 -10.03 -8.39
C TYR A 83 2.09 -10.57 -9.63
N THR A 84 2.79 -11.08 -10.65
CA THR A 84 2.16 -11.60 -11.88
C THR A 84 1.87 -13.09 -11.81
N THR A 85 2.80 -13.85 -11.26
CA THR A 85 2.75 -15.33 -11.18
C THR A 85 3.17 -15.84 -9.81
N GLY A 86 3.42 -14.97 -8.84
CA GLY A 86 3.98 -15.29 -7.53
C GLY A 86 3.07 -14.89 -6.37
N TYR A 87 3.69 -14.72 -5.21
CA TYR A 87 3.01 -14.53 -3.94
C TYR A 87 2.71 -13.08 -3.59
N PHE A 88 3.12 -12.11 -4.42
CA PHE A 88 2.86 -10.71 -4.15
C PHE A 88 1.55 -10.23 -4.78
N THR A 89 1.04 -9.14 -4.24
CA THR A 89 -0.08 -8.38 -4.78
C THR A 89 0.43 -7.03 -5.28
N LYS A 90 0.07 -6.66 -6.50
CA LYS A 90 0.44 -5.33 -7.02
C LYS A 90 -0.27 -4.25 -6.21
N SER A 91 0.51 -3.35 -5.60
CA SER A 91 -0.06 -2.17 -4.98
C SER A 91 -0.59 -1.24 -6.07
N THR A 92 -1.86 -0.89 -5.99
CA THR A 92 -2.47 0.16 -6.83
C THR A 92 -2.21 1.56 -6.26
N THR A 93 -1.57 1.62 -5.08
CA THR A 93 -1.25 2.87 -4.41
C THR A 93 0.08 3.38 -4.97
N THR A 94 0.05 4.18 -6.00
CA THR A 94 1.14 5.12 -6.31
C THR A 94 1.27 6.06 -5.13
N GLY A 95 2.31 5.87 -4.34
CA GLY A 95 2.68 6.49 -3.08
C GLY A 95 1.90 7.73 -2.66
N ILE A 96 1.57 7.87 -1.36
CA ILE A 96 0.58 8.79 -0.79
C ILE A 96 -0.73 8.59 -1.57
N LYS A 97 -1.78 8.04 -0.95
CA LYS A 97 -3.13 8.27 -1.47
C LYS A 97 -3.13 9.73 -1.90
N GLN A 98 -3.05 9.99 -3.19
CA GLN A 98 -3.56 11.23 -3.71
C GLN A 98 -4.97 11.18 -3.15
N LEU A 99 -5.18 11.93 -2.08
CA LEU A 99 -6.50 12.14 -1.53
C LEU A 99 -7.29 12.39 -2.78
N ASP A 100 -8.21 11.47 -3.12
CA ASP A 100 -8.99 11.56 -4.33
C ASP A 100 -9.43 13.01 -4.45
N THR A 101 -8.75 13.79 -5.29
CA THR A 101 -9.15 15.17 -5.53
C THR A 101 -10.55 15.17 -6.14
N ASN A 102 -10.99 14.04 -6.68
CA ASN A 102 -12.37 13.79 -7.09
C ASN A 102 -13.34 13.56 -5.90
N SER A 103 -12.86 13.11 -4.74
CA SER A 103 -13.67 13.04 -3.52
C SER A 103 -13.81 14.40 -2.83
N TYR A 104 -12.99 15.40 -3.18
CA TYR A 104 -13.06 16.75 -2.65
C TYR A 104 -13.85 17.73 -3.53
N HIS A 105 -14.56 17.26 -4.55
CA HIS A 105 -15.53 18.09 -5.27
C HIS A 105 -16.86 18.28 -4.51
N THR A 106 -17.03 17.69 -3.34
CA THR A 106 -18.07 18.13 -2.43
C THR A 106 -17.58 19.40 -1.72
N ASN A 107 -17.95 20.55 -2.27
CA ASN A 107 -17.82 21.81 -1.54
C ASN A 107 -18.51 21.66 -0.20
N SER A 108 -17.79 21.83 0.88
CA SER A 108 -18.42 21.94 2.20
C SER A 108 -18.77 23.39 2.44
N TYR A 109 -20.04 23.66 2.66
CA TYR A 109 -20.58 25.00 2.90
C TYR A 109 -20.78 25.20 4.39
N TYR A 110 -20.42 26.37 4.89
CA TYR A 110 -20.57 26.72 6.30
C TYR A 110 -21.14 28.14 6.41
N ASP A 111 -21.95 28.39 7.43
CA ASP A 111 -22.30 29.74 7.84
C ASP A 111 -21.18 30.40 8.69
N LEU A 112 -21.40 31.65 9.07
CA LEU A 112 -20.44 32.39 9.91
C LEU A 112 -20.33 31.82 11.33
N GLN A 113 -21.29 31.00 11.77
CA GLN A 113 -21.28 30.28 13.04
C GLN A 113 -20.61 28.90 12.93
N GLY A 114 -20.12 28.52 11.74
CA GLY A 114 -19.44 27.23 11.49
C GLY A 114 -20.36 26.04 11.29
N ARG A 115 -21.69 26.24 11.16
CA ARG A 115 -22.65 25.17 10.88
C ARG A 115 -22.55 24.75 9.42
N ARG A 116 -22.42 23.44 9.18
CA ARG A 116 -22.32 22.86 7.83
C ARG A 116 -23.70 22.70 7.20
N PHE A 117 -23.74 22.86 5.88
CA PHE A 117 -24.91 22.55 5.05
C PHE A 117 -24.49 22.07 3.65
N ASP A 118 -25.45 21.52 2.91
CA ASP A 118 -25.17 20.81 1.64
C ASP A 118 -25.19 21.73 0.42
N ASN A 119 -25.81 22.91 0.50
CA ASN A 119 -25.94 23.86 -0.60
C ASN A 119 -25.71 25.30 -0.15
N LEU A 120 -25.34 26.17 -1.10
CA LEU A 120 -25.24 27.61 -0.85
C LEU A 120 -26.58 28.19 -0.40
N LYS A 121 -26.53 28.98 0.67
CA LYS A 121 -27.70 29.72 1.17
C LYS A 121 -27.55 31.22 0.85
N LYS A 122 -28.70 31.92 0.78
CA LYS A 122 -28.70 33.38 0.65
C LYS A 122 -27.91 33.98 1.82
N GLY A 123 -27.06 34.92 1.53
CA GLY A 123 -26.18 35.59 2.50
C GLY A 123 -24.71 35.14 2.37
N ILE A 124 -23.96 35.29 3.46
CA ILE A 124 -22.51 34.97 3.47
C ILE A 124 -22.33 33.48 3.76
N ASN A 125 -21.58 32.82 2.88
CA ASN A 125 -21.20 31.41 2.99
C ASN A 125 -19.67 31.30 3.03
N ILE A 126 -19.16 30.34 3.78
CA ILE A 126 -17.77 29.92 3.77
C ILE A 126 -17.69 28.60 3.03
N ILE A 127 -16.95 28.58 1.94
CA ILE A 127 -16.72 27.38 1.13
C ILE A 127 -15.33 26.85 1.43
N ARG A 128 -15.24 25.60 1.86
CA ARG A 128 -13.98 24.90 2.00
C ARG A 128 -13.78 23.96 0.82
N ARG A 129 -12.67 24.13 0.11
CA ARG A 129 -12.19 23.24 -0.98
C ARG A 129 -10.79 22.75 -0.64
N GLY A 130 -10.68 21.53 -0.11
CA GLY A 130 -9.40 21.02 0.38
C GLY A 130 -8.80 21.95 1.44
N ASN A 131 -7.61 22.46 1.20
CA ASN A 131 -6.91 23.41 2.11
C ASN A 131 -7.25 24.89 1.89
N LYS A 132 -8.12 25.21 0.94
CA LYS A 132 -8.54 26.59 0.65
C LYS A 132 -9.91 26.87 1.23
N THR A 133 -10.04 28.05 1.84
CA THR A 133 -11.31 28.56 2.37
C THR A 133 -11.62 29.86 1.67
N VAL A 134 -12.84 30.00 1.14
CA VAL A 134 -13.31 31.17 0.41
C VAL A 134 -14.61 31.65 1.03
N LYS A 135 -14.71 32.96 1.26
CA LYS A 135 -15.97 33.61 1.67
C LYS A 135 -16.72 34.07 0.42
N VAL A 136 -17.97 33.65 0.31
CA VAL A 136 -18.83 33.99 -0.84
C VAL A 136 -20.13 34.61 -0.35
N SER A 137 -20.57 35.67 -0.99
CA SER A 137 -21.88 36.29 -0.76
C SER A 137 -22.83 35.88 -1.87
N VAL A 138 -23.97 35.31 -1.49
CA VAL A 138 -25.06 34.91 -2.38
C VAL A 138 -26.20 35.93 -2.20
N LYS A 139 -26.57 36.61 -3.27
CA LYS A 139 -27.66 37.56 -3.29
C LYS A 139 -29.03 36.90 -3.36
#